data_732c4eb15dd33543e3b14f766c7fcd19
#
_entry.id   732c4eb15dd33543e3b14f766c7fcd19
#
_cell.length_a   1.000
_cell.length_b   1.000
_cell.length_c   1.000
_cell.angle_alpha   90.00
_cell.angle_beta   90.00
_cell.angle_gamma   90.00
#
_symmetry.space_group_name_H-M   'P 1'
#
loop_
_entity.id
_entity.type
_entity.pdbx_description
1 polymer ?
#
loop_
_entity_poly.entity_id
_entity_poly.type
_entity_poly.pdbx_seq_one_letter_code
_entity_poly.pdbx_strand_id
1 'polypeptide(L)'
;MHRFVRGKNGLGHRHIITLLTDFGSQDAYVSSMKGVILGICPEAVIVDISHHVRKFDVRQGAFLLHQAAAYFPKGTIHMAVIDPALAASAS
;
A
#
# COMPACT_ATOMS: atom_id res chain seq x y z
N MET A 1 20.81 2.68 -1.89
CA MET A 1 20.67 2.22 -2.17
C MET A 1 20.59 1.46 -2.63
N HIS A 2 20.49 1.08 -2.73
CA HIS A 2 20.32 0.40 -3.21
C HIS A 2 20.33 -0.47 -3.69
N ARG A 3 20.31 -0.76 -3.83
CA ARG A 3 20.34 -1.51 -4.18
C ARG A 3 19.99 -2.13 -4.84
N PHE A 4 19.86 -2.35 -5.08
CA PHE A 4 19.50 -2.93 -5.75
C PHE A 4 19.48 -3.77 -6.32
N VAL A 5 19.32 -4.06 -6.46
CA VAL A 5 19.40 -4.69 -7.06
C VAL A 5 19.67 -5.39 -7.63
N ARG A 6 19.94 -5.69 -7.83
CA ARG A 6 20.25 -6.22 -8.47
C ARG A 6 20.22 -7.04 -8.93
N GLY A 7 19.93 -7.52 -8.78
CA GLY A 7 19.85 -8.19 -9.15
C GLY A 7 19.88 -9.03 -9.93
N LYS A 8 19.81 -9.64 -10.07
CA LYS A 8 19.67 -10.23 -10.82
C LYS A 8 19.18 -10.16 -11.79
N ASN A 9 18.98 -10.13 -11.93
CA ASN A 9 18.40 -9.72 -12.74
C ASN A 9 18.16 -8.65 -12.67
N GLY A 10 18.95 -8.54 -12.08
CA GLY A 10 18.89 -7.30 -11.78
C GLY A 10 17.76 -6.65 -12.03
N LEU A 11 17.21 -7.06 -12.58
CA LEU A 11 16.20 -6.47 -12.97
C LEU A 11 15.28 -6.30 -12.07
N GLY A 12 15.40 -6.08 -11.22
CA GLY A 12 14.36 -5.83 -10.72
C GLY A 12 13.71 -6.59 -9.84
N HIS A 13 14.25 -7.06 -8.97
CA HIS A 13 13.52 -7.62 -7.93
C HIS A 13 13.35 -6.59 -6.87
N ARG A 14 12.69 -5.52 -7.23
CA ARG A 14 12.34 -4.54 -6.25
C ARG A 14 11.18 -5.03 -5.46
N HIS A 15 11.14 -4.67 -4.22
CA HIS A 15 10.00 -4.97 -3.35
C HIS A 15 9.01 -3.83 -3.50
N ILE A 16 8.12 -3.95 -4.47
CA ILE A 16 7.11 -2.93 -4.69
C ILE A 16 5.92 -3.22 -3.80
N ILE A 17 5.53 -2.22 -3.03
CA ILE A 17 4.38 -2.33 -2.13
C ILE A 17 3.44 -1.20 -2.49
N THR A 18 2.23 -1.51 -2.92
CA THR A 18 1.24 -0.48 -3.16
C THR A 18 0.44 -0.24 -1.89
N LEU A 19 -0.02 0.97 -1.71
CA LEU A 19 -0.72 1.34 -0.51
C LEU A 19 -2.02 2.02 -0.86
N LEU A 20 -3.11 1.53 -0.30
CA LEU A 20 -4.44 2.05 -0.50
C LEU A 20 -5.09 2.18 0.87
N THR A 21 -5.58 3.36 1.21
CA THR A 21 -6.18 3.58 2.52
C THR A 21 -7.40 4.49 2.44
N ASP A 22 -8.11 4.58 3.55
CA ASP A 22 -9.18 5.54 3.72
C ASP A 22 -8.78 6.65 4.70
N PHE A 23 -7.48 6.89 4.84
CA PHE A 23 -7.00 7.88 5.81
C PHE A 23 -7.28 9.33 5.40
N GLY A 24 -7.61 9.55 4.14
CA GLY A 24 -7.91 10.90 3.67
C GLY A 24 -6.68 11.79 3.75
N SER A 25 -6.85 12.95 4.35
CA SER A 25 -5.75 13.90 4.46
C SER A 25 -4.97 13.75 5.75
N GLN A 26 -5.07 12.62 6.42
CA GLN A 26 -4.32 12.41 7.65
C GLN A 26 -2.92 11.92 7.35
N ASP A 27 -2.10 12.85 6.92
CA ASP A 27 -0.75 12.54 6.42
C ASP A 27 0.13 11.88 7.47
N ALA A 28 -0.09 12.20 8.74
CA ALA A 28 0.72 11.63 9.81
C ALA A 28 0.55 10.11 9.89
N TYR A 29 -0.67 9.63 9.66
CA TYR A 29 -0.90 8.19 9.69
C TYR A 29 -0.26 7.50 8.49
N VAL A 30 -0.34 8.14 7.32
CA VAL A 30 0.28 7.60 6.13
C VAL A 30 1.80 7.55 6.30
N SER A 31 2.38 8.61 6.81
CA SER A 31 3.83 8.66 7.05
C SER A 31 4.27 7.60 8.04
N SER A 32 3.51 7.44 9.11
CA SER A 32 3.85 6.44 10.13
C SER A 32 3.82 5.04 9.54
N MET A 33 2.81 4.76 8.73
CA MET A 33 2.70 3.45 8.11
C MET A 33 3.87 3.19 7.17
N LYS A 34 4.23 4.18 6.36
CA LYS A 34 5.37 4.04 5.47
C LYS A 34 6.66 3.83 6.26
N GLY A 35 6.80 4.55 7.38
CA GLY A 35 7.96 4.38 8.24
C GLY A 35 8.08 2.96 8.78
N VAL A 36 6.97 2.38 9.19
CA VAL A 36 6.97 1.00 9.68
C VAL A 36 7.36 0.04 8.55
N ILE A 37 6.79 0.24 7.37
CA ILE A 37 7.12 -0.62 6.23
C ILE A 37 8.61 -0.53 5.92
N LEU A 38 9.15 0.67 5.88
CA LEU A 38 10.57 0.85 5.56
C LEU A 38 11.49 0.34 6.65
N GLY A 39 11.01 0.32 7.88
CA GLY A 39 11.78 -0.27 8.98
C GLY A 39 11.89 -1.77 8.85
N ILE A 40 10.90 -2.41 8.26
CA ILE A 40 10.89 -3.85 8.05
C ILE A 40 11.58 -4.20 6.75
N CYS A 41 11.35 -3.42 5.72
CA CYS A 41 11.88 -3.68 4.39
C CYS A 41 12.45 -2.37 3.81
N PRO A 42 13.72 -2.07 4.12
CA PRO A 42 14.32 -0.81 3.66
C PRO A 42 14.39 -0.68 2.14
N GLU A 43 14.35 -1.79 1.43
CA GLU A 43 14.40 -1.74 -0.03
C GLU A 43 13.04 -1.55 -0.67
N ALA A 44 12.00 -1.40 0.13
CA ALA A 44 10.66 -1.28 -0.42
C ALA A 44 10.51 -0.01 -1.25
N VAL A 45 9.82 -0.15 -2.37
CA VAL A 45 9.38 0.98 -3.16
C VAL A 45 7.88 1.09 -2.91
N ILE A 46 7.47 2.12 -2.23
CA ILE A 46 6.06 2.28 -1.83
C ILE A 46 5.37 3.16 -2.85
N VAL A 47 4.30 2.64 -3.43
CA VAL A 47 3.51 3.38 -4.41
C VAL A 47 2.11 3.58 -3.86
N ASP A 48 1.73 4.83 -3.70
CA ASP A 48 0.38 5.14 -3.21
C ASP A 48 -0.62 4.99 -4.34
N ILE A 49 -1.63 4.18 -4.13
CA ILE A 49 -2.73 4.09 -5.08
C ILE A 49 -3.74 5.17 -4.74
N SER A 50 -4.17 5.24 -3.50
CA SER A 50 -5.06 6.28 -3.04
C SER A 50 -5.16 6.22 -1.53
N HIS A 51 -5.36 7.37 -0.91
CA HIS A 51 -5.67 7.44 0.51
C HIS A 51 -7.07 8.06 0.70
N HIS A 52 -7.82 8.16 -0.38
CA HIS A 52 -9.12 8.79 -0.34
C HIS A 52 -10.26 7.81 -0.63
N VAL A 53 -10.04 6.54 -0.31
CA VAL A 53 -11.14 5.59 -0.34
C VAL A 53 -12.17 6.08 0.66
N ARG A 54 -13.44 5.96 0.30
CA ARG A 54 -14.51 6.38 1.19
C ARG A 54 -14.37 5.63 2.51
N LYS A 55 -14.50 6.39 3.60
CA LYS A 55 -14.32 5.81 4.92
C LYS A 55 -15.17 4.56 5.10
N PHE A 56 -14.50 3.54 5.61
CA PHE A 56 -15.13 2.25 5.93
C PHE A 56 -15.73 1.53 4.73
N ASP A 57 -15.42 1.96 3.52
CA ASP A 57 -15.97 1.34 2.32
C ASP A 57 -15.00 0.30 1.78
N VAL A 58 -15.08 -0.89 2.32
CA VAL A 58 -14.21 -1.99 1.93
C VAL A 58 -14.43 -2.37 0.47
N ARG A 59 -15.67 -2.25 -0.01
CA ARG A 59 -15.98 -2.59 -1.40
C ARG A 59 -15.28 -1.67 -2.38
N GLN A 60 -15.32 -0.36 -2.09
CA GLN A 60 -14.65 0.61 -2.95
C GLN A 60 -13.15 0.35 -2.94
N GLY A 61 -12.59 0.08 -1.76
CA GLY A 61 -11.17 -0.22 -1.66
C GLY A 61 -10.79 -1.44 -2.47
N ALA A 62 -11.56 -2.50 -2.35
CA ALA A 62 -11.30 -3.72 -3.10
C ALA A 62 -11.37 -3.50 -4.60
N PHE A 63 -12.35 -2.71 -5.04
CA PHE A 63 -12.50 -2.42 -6.45
C PHE A 63 -11.31 -1.64 -7.00
N LEU A 64 -10.91 -0.59 -6.29
CA LEU A 64 -9.78 0.23 -6.72
C LEU A 64 -8.49 -0.58 -6.71
N LEU A 65 -8.31 -1.43 -5.71
CA LEU A 65 -7.13 -2.25 -5.63
C LEU A 65 -7.08 -3.24 -6.79
N HIS A 66 -8.20 -3.86 -7.10
CA HIS A 66 -8.28 -4.80 -8.19
C HIS A 66 -7.93 -4.12 -9.52
N GLN A 67 -8.47 -2.93 -9.75
CA GLN A 67 -8.17 -2.20 -10.97
C GLN A 67 -6.69 -1.86 -11.06
N ALA A 68 -6.13 -1.34 -9.98
CA ALA A 68 -4.74 -0.89 -10.00
C ALA A 68 -3.77 -2.06 -10.11
N ALA A 69 -4.07 -3.16 -9.44
CA ALA A 69 -3.15 -4.30 -9.38
C ALA A 69 -2.79 -4.83 -10.75
N ALA A 70 -3.69 -4.71 -11.72
CA ALA A 70 -3.45 -5.23 -13.06
C ALA A 70 -2.27 -4.54 -13.76
N TYR A 71 -1.91 -3.36 -13.30
CA TYR A 71 -0.85 -2.59 -13.93
C TYR A 71 0.51 -2.74 -13.25
N PHE A 72 0.58 -3.51 -12.18
CA PHE A 72 1.83 -3.65 -11.45
C PHE A 72 2.51 -4.98 -11.77
N PRO A 73 3.83 -5.03 -11.64
CA PRO A 73 4.57 -6.25 -11.91
C PRO A 73 4.14 -7.40 -11.01
N LYS A 74 4.31 -8.60 -11.53
CA LYS A 74 4.08 -9.78 -10.76
C LYS A 74 4.99 -9.74 -9.52
N GLY A 75 4.46 -10.17 -8.40
CA GLY A 75 5.23 -10.13 -7.16
C GLY A 75 5.04 -8.86 -6.35
N THR A 76 4.31 -7.89 -6.89
CA THR A 76 3.98 -6.69 -6.13
C THR A 76 3.09 -7.03 -4.94
N ILE A 77 3.37 -6.44 -3.80
CA ILE A 77 2.55 -6.61 -2.62
C ILE A 77 1.56 -5.45 -2.55
N HIS A 78 0.29 -5.77 -2.51
CA HIS A 78 -0.75 -4.75 -2.45
C HIS A 78 -1.32 -4.69 -1.05
N MET A 79 -1.17 -3.53 -0.40
CA MET A 79 -1.62 -3.35 0.96
C MET A 79 -2.78 -2.37 0.99
N ALA A 80 -3.91 -2.84 1.45
CA ALA A 80 -5.10 -2.00 1.59
C ALA A 80 -5.45 -1.91 3.07
N VAL A 81 -5.60 -0.70 3.57
CA VAL A 81 -5.93 -0.47 4.96
C VAL A 81 -7.19 0.36 5.01
N ILE A 82 -8.30 -0.33 5.09
CA ILE A 82 -9.61 0.27 5.19
C ILE A 82 -10.16 -0.12 6.56
N ASP A 83 -10.60 0.84 7.30
CA ASP A 83 -11.03 0.58 8.66
C ASP A 83 -12.51 0.18 8.72
N PRO A 84 -12.80 -1.11 8.72
CA PRO A 84 -14.18 -1.54 8.89
C PRO A 84 -14.60 -1.50 10.34
N ALA A 85 -13.64 -1.20 11.20
CA ALA A 85 -13.87 -1.32 12.62
C ALA A 85 -14.90 -0.35 13.14
N LEU A 86 -15.13 0.74 12.43
CA LEU A 86 -16.16 1.64 12.85
C LEU A 86 -17.50 0.96 12.84
N ALA A 87 -17.74 0.15 11.82
CA ALA A 87 -18.97 -0.61 11.77
C ALA A 87 -19.06 -1.51 12.99
N ALA A 88 -17.98 -2.13 13.35
CA ALA A 88 -17.96 -2.98 14.52
C ALA A 88 -18.05 -2.15 15.80
N SER A 89 -17.34 -1.03 15.82
CA SER A 89 -17.32 -0.23 17.02
C SER A 89 -18.60 0.54 17.22
N ALA A 90 -19.31 0.76 16.17
CA ALA A 90 -20.61 1.39 16.28
C ALA A 90 -21.59 0.47 16.98
N SER A 91 -21.25 -0.75 17.06
CA SER A 91 -22.12 -1.69 17.76
C SER A 91 -22.02 -1.56 19.30
#